data_ebb49963fbe3ecac9b8b88fa8686f89c
#
_entry.id   ebb49963fbe3ecac9b8b88fa8686f89c
#
_cell.length_a   1.000
_cell.length_b   1.000
_cell.length_c   1.000
_cell.angle_alpha   90.00
_cell.angle_beta   90.00
_cell.angle_gamma   90.00
#
_symmetry.space_group_name_H-M   'P 1'
#
loop_
_entity.id
_entity.type
_entity.pdbx_description
1 polymer ?
#
loop_
_entity_poly.entity_id
_entity_poly.type
_entity_poly.pdbx_seq_one_letter_code
_entity_poly.pdbx_strand_id
1 'polypeptide(L)'
;MLNVRQLVDQAYEREQRKEKPRTYIGASAVGGSCEAAIAYGFRGYPDTAPEPRLKRIFRDGHRIEETVVYDLKKAGLHVMEVDPMTGEQWTFSSYEGHAIGHADGLIECDGDTILLEIKSMNDSKFKECEKSGVKFSHRHYYGQIQFMLGMAKIEKCLFVAYNKNNSDYLSEEVLFDEFEYENLKSRVETILSGRARKVSQDEADWRCRGCFKFDACWKGKEPEVKSKRTCANAKPSKHGEWVCDKGCQESCTNWTRYEPLAKDSSI
;
A
#
# COMPACT_ATOMS: atom_id res chain seq x y z
N MET A 1 9.49 7.18 -39.12
CA MET A 1 10.35 7.47 -37.94
C MET A 1 9.86 6.65 -36.75
N LEU A 2 10.74 5.93 -36.05
CA LEU A 2 10.36 5.12 -34.88
C LEU A 2 9.91 6.02 -33.73
N ASN A 3 8.68 5.84 -33.24
CA ASN A 3 8.20 6.52 -32.03
C ASN A 3 8.48 5.62 -30.82
N VAL A 4 9.67 5.79 -30.21
CA VAL A 4 10.13 4.99 -29.06
C VAL A 4 9.15 5.06 -27.87
N ARG A 5 8.62 6.25 -27.57
CA ARG A 5 7.64 6.41 -26.49
C ARG A 5 6.42 5.51 -26.71
N GLN A 6 5.84 5.56 -27.88
CA GLN A 6 4.65 4.76 -28.21
C GLN A 6 4.92 3.25 -28.13
N LEU A 7 6.07 2.79 -28.62
CA LEU A 7 6.45 1.37 -28.57
C LEU A 7 6.62 0.88 -27.12
N VAL A 8 7.27 1.70 -26.29
CA VAL A 8 7.46 1.40 -24.87
C VAL A 8 6.12 1.41 -24.12
N ASP A 9 5.27 2.41 -24.33
CA ASP A 9 3.96 2.51 -23.69
C ASP A 9 3.09 1.28 -24.02
N GLN A 10 3.03 0.86 -25.29
CA GLN A 10 2.32 -0.35 -25.72
C GLN A 10 2.86 -1.64 -25.07
N ALA A 11 4.17 -1.74 -24.81
CA ALA A 11 4.74 -2.88 -24.11
C ALA A 11 4.22 -2.97 -22.69
N TYR A 12 4.25 -1.86 -21.92
CA TYR A 12 3.73 -1.79 -20.56
C TYR A 12 2.21 -2.04 -20.46
N GLU A 13 1.42 -1.59 -21.44
CA GLU A 13 -0.01 -1.88 -21.54
C GLU A 13 -0.31 -3.38 -21.71
N ARG A 14 0.51 -4.08 -22.50
CA ARG A 14 0.38 -5.54 -22.68
C ARG A 14 0.69 -6.33 -21.41
N GLU A 15 1.70 -5.90 -20.66
CA GLU A 15 2.08 -6.54 -19.39
C GLU A 15 1.01 -6.36 -18.30
N GLN A 16 0.40 -5.20 -18.24
CA GLN A 16 -0.62 -4.85 -17.23
C GLN A 16 -1.81 -5.81 -17.19
N ARG A 17 -2.21 -6.37 -18.33
CA ARG A 17 -3.35 -7.30 -18.44
C ARG A 17 -3.13 -8.63 -17.69
N LYS A 18 -1.91 -8.90 -17.22
CA LYS A 18 -1.53 -10.16 -16.55
C LYS A 18 -1.48 -10.06 -15.03
N GLU A 19 -1.57 -8.86 -14.46
CA GLU A 19 -1.45 -8.65 -13.02
C GLU A 19 -2.73 -9.06 -12.29
N LYS A 20 -2.59 -9.93 -11.27
CA LYS A 20 -3.71 -10.34 -10.42
C LYS A 20 -3.88 -9.35 -9.25
N PRO A 21 -5.12 -9.01 -8.84
CA PRO A 21 -5.35 -8.18 -7.67
C PRO A 21 -4.79 -8.82 -6.40
N ARG A 22 -4.15 -8.01 -5.56
CA ARG A 22 -3.67 -8.46 -4.23
C ARG A 22 -4.83 -9.01 -3.40
N THR A 23 -4.56 -10.03 -2.59
CA THR A 23 -5.57 -10.70 -1.74
C THR A 23 -5.62 -10.17 -0.32
N TYR A 24 -4.80 -9.17 0.01
CA TYR A 24 -4.63 -8.60 1.35
C TYR A 24 -4.59 -7.07 1.31
N ILE A 25 -4.75 -6.45 2.47
CA ILE A 25 -4.53 -5.02 2.70
C ILE A 25 -3.02 -4.81 2.88
N GLY A 26 -2.38 -4.13 1.92
CA GLY A 26 -0.95 -3.81 2.04
C GLY A 26 -0.70 -2.69 3.06
N ALA A 27 0.35 -2.80 3.87
CA ALA A 27 0.74 -1.76 4.84
C ALA A 27 0.88 -0.39 4.17
N SER A 28 1.41 -0.34 2.94
CA SER A 28 1.53 0.89 2.15
C SER A 28 0.18 1.56 1.81
N ALA A 29 -0.92 0.81 1.86
CA ALA A 29 -2.25 1.36 1.61
C ALA A 29 -2.93 1.87 2.89
N VAL A 30 -2.58 1.30 4.06
CA VAL A 30 -3.24 1.61 5.35
C VAL A 30 -3.12 3.09 5.72
N GLY A 31 -1.96 3.72 5.46
CA GLY A 31 -1.75 5.16 5.65
C GLY A 31 -2.47 6.06 4.63
N GLY A 32 -3.11 5.48 3.61
CA GLY A 32 -3.82 6.22 2.57
C GLY A 32 -5.04 6.97 3.08
N SER A 33 -5.52 7.96 2.33
CA SER A 33 -6.61 8.85 2.77
C SER A 33 -8.02 8.27 2.65
N CYS A 34 -8.22 7.17 1.89
CA CYS A 34 -9.55 6.67 1.53
C CYS A 34 -9.73 5.18 1.86
N GLU A 35 -10.57 4.87 2.84
CA GLU A 35 -10.90 3.48 3.21
C GLU A 35 -11.61 2.73 2.08
N ALA A 36 -12.48 3.40 1.33
CA ALA A 36 -13.17 2.79 0.19
C ALA A 36 -12.20 2.28 -0.87
N ALA A 37 -11.13 3.04 -1.16
CA ALA A 37 -10.11 2.62 -2.12
C ALA A 37 -9.37 1.36 -1.64
N ILE A 38 -9.04 1.30 -0.35
CA ILE A 38 -8.40 0.14 0.26
C ILE A 38 -9.35 -1.08 0.24
N ALA A 39 -10.62 -0.88 0.61
CA ALA A 39 -11.63 -1.93 0.62
C ALA A 39 -11.89 -2.51 -0.78
N TYR A 40 -11.99 -1.67 -1.81
CA TYR A 40 -12.11 -2.15 -3.19
C TYR A 40 -10.89 -2.96 -3.63
N GLY A 41 -9.66 -2.53 -3.26
CA GLY A 41 -8.44 -3.29 -3.52
C GLY A 41 -8.43 -4.64 -2.83
N PHE A 42 -8.70 -4.66 -1.53
CA PHE A 42 -8.80 -5.86 -0.71
C PHE A 42 -9.86 -6.83 -1.24
N ARG A 43 -10.99 -6.33 -1.73
CA ARG A 43 -12.06 -7.13 -2.32
C ARG A 43 -11.82 -7.55 -3.78
N GLY A 44 -10.69 -7.16 -4.38
CA GLY A 44 -10.32 -7.58 -5.73
C GLY A 44 -11.05 -6.86 -6.86
N TYR A 45 -11.60 -5.69 -6.61
CA TYR A 45 -12.10 -4.83 -7.67
C TYR A 45 -10.94 -4.30 -8.53
N PRO A 46 -11.13 -4.18 -9.85
CA PRO A 46 -10.06 -3.80 -10.75
C PRO A 46 -9.57 -2.38 -10.51
N ASP A 47 -8.30 -2.19 -10.76
CA ASP A 47 -7.73 -0.85 -10.82
C ASP A 47 -8.15 -0.11 -12.10
N THR A 48 -8.27 1.20 -12.00
CA THR A 48 -8.14 2.07 -13.16
C THR A 48 -6.71 1.93 -13.67
N ALA A 49 -6.56 1.54 -14.91
CA ALA A 49 -5.25 1.25 -15.48
C ALA A 49 -4.27 2.41 -15.31
N PRO A 50 -3.13 2.25 -14.61
CA PRO A 50 -2.14 3.29 -14.51
C PRO A 50 -1.52 3.57 -15.89
N GLU A 51 -1.24 4.84 -16.16
CA GLU A 51 -0.50 5.19 -17.38
C GLU A 51 0.86 4.45 -17.40
N PRO A 52 1.34 4.01 -18.59
CA PRO A 52 2.62 3.33 -18.75
C PRO A 52 3.80 4.09 -18.12
N ARG A 53 3.76 5.42 -18.14
CA ARG A 53 4.76 6.28 -17.49
C ARG A 53 4.82 6.03 -15.97
N LEU A 54 3.68 5.85 -15.30
CA LEU A 54 3.64 5.62 -13.86
C LEU A 54 4.25 4.26 -13.48
N LYS A 55 4.04 3.23 -14.31
CA LYS A 55 4.70 1.94 -14.12
C LYS A 55 6.22 2.03 -14.21
N ARG A 56 6.73 2.85 -15.13
CA ARG A 56 8.18 3.13 -15.20
C ARG A 56 8.70 3.83 -13.94
N ILE A 57 7.92 4.74 -13.38
CA ILE A 57 8.27 5.39 -12.11
C ILE A 57 8.34 4.37 -10.97
N PHE A 58 7.42 3.41 -10.91
CA PHE A 58 7.46 2.33 -9.90
C PHE A 58 8.68 1.44 -10.07
N ARG A 59 8.97 1.00 -11.30
CA ARG A 59 10.20 0.24 -11.60
C ARG A 59 11.47 0.98 -11.18
N ASP A 60 11.54 2.27 -11.46
CA ASP A 60 12.70 3.09 -11.08
C ASP A 60 12.77 3.28 -9.56
N GLY A 61 11.63 3.27 -8.85
CA GLY A 61 11.58 3.20 -7.39
C GLY A 61 12.31 1.98 -6.84
N HIS A 62 11.97 0.77 -7.32
CA HIS A 62 12.63 -0.47 -6.87
C HIS A 62 14.14 -0.46 -7.15
N ARG A 63 14.59 0.05 -8.30
CA ARG A 63 16.03 0.18 -8.58
C ARG A 63 16.74 1.13 -7.62
N ILE A 64 16.06 2.18 -7.20
CA ILE A 64 16.60 3.11 -6.22
C ILE A 64 16.67 2.45 -4.84
N GLU A 65 15.69 1.65 -4.45
CA GLU A 65 15.73 0.86 -3.20
C GLU A 65 16.98 -0.03 -3.16
N GLU A 66 17.26 -0.81 -4.23
CA GLU A 66 18.49 -1.62 -4.36
C GLU A 66 19.78 -0.77 -4.24
N THR A 67 19.76 0.43 -4.88
CA THR A 67 20.91 1.36 -4.81
C THR A 67 21.14 1.86 -3.40
N VAL A 68 20.08 2.26 -2.70
CA VAL A 68 20.16 2.76 -1.32
C VAL A 68 20.67 1.67 -0.38
N VAL A 69 20.15 0.44 -0.49
CA VAL A 69 20.61 -0.69 0.32
C VAL A 69 22.09 -0.95 0.08
N TYR A 70 22.54 -0.94 -1.19
CA TYR A 70 23.96 -1.08 -1.52
C TYR A 70 24.82 -0.01 -0.84
N ASP A 71 24.40 1.26 -0.90
CA ASP A 71 25.14 2.37 -0.30
C ASP A 71 25.15 2.32 1.23
N LEU A 72 24.05 1.91 1.88
CA LEU A 72 23.99 1.69 3.33
C LEU A 72 24.97 0.58 3.78
N LYS A 73 25.00 -0.54 3.06
CA LYS A 73 25.98 -1.61 3.32
C LYS A 73 27.43 -1.16 3.13
N LYS A 74 27.69 -0.39 2.08
CA LYS A 74 29.00 0.22 1.81
C LYS A 74 29.41 1.22 2.90
N ALA A 75 28.45 1.89 3.52
CA ALA A 75 28.68 2.77 4.67
C ALA A 75 28.92 2.01 5.98
N GLY A 76 28.85 0.67 5.97
CA GLY A 76 29.12 -0.19 7.12
C GLY A 76 27.89 -0.61 7.92
N LEU A 77 26.68 -0.30 7.47
CA LEU A 77 25.46 -0.76 8.13
C LEU A 77 25.19 -2.23 7.81
N HIS A 78 24.80 -3.00 8.82
CA HIS A 78 24.39 -4.39 8.65
C HIS A 78 22.92 -4.46 8.23
N VAL A 79 22.66 -4.38 6.92
CA VAL A 79 21.31 -4.42 6.33
C VAL A 79 20.99 -5.85 5.90
N MET A 80 19.93 -6.39 6.50
CA MET A 80 19.33 -7.68 6.14
C MET A 80 18.11 -7.45 5.23
N GLU A 81 18.26 -7.67 3.93
CA GLU A 81 17.20 -7.47 2.93
C GLU A 81 16.16 -8.58 2.95
N VAL A 82 16.59 -9.78 3.31
CA VAL A 82 15.76 -10.98 3.33
C VAL A 82 15.83 -11.68 4.68
N ASP A 83 14.76 -12.37 5.03
CA ASP A 83 14.71 -13.24 6.18
C ASP A 83 15.65 -14.44 5.93
N PRO A 84 16.68 -14.65 6.74
CA PRO A 84 17.64 -15.73 6.55
C PRO A 84 17.01 -17.13 6.67
N MET A 85 15.84 -17.26 7.28
CA MET A 85 15.13 -18.55 7.41
C MET A 85 14.36 -18.91 6.15
N THR A 86 13.81 -17.94 5.45
CA THR A 86 12.96 -18.17 4.26
C THR A 86 13.68 -17.82 2.95
N GLY A 87 14.68 -16.95 2.99
CA GLY A 87 15.33 -16.38 1.81
C GLY A 87 14.49 -15.36 1.06
N GLU A 88 13.32 -14.97 1.63
CA GLU A 88 12.40 -14.02 1.02
C GLU A 88 12.41 -12.67 1.76
N GLN A 89 11.86 -11.65 1.13
CA GLN A 89 11.71 -10.31 1.73
C GLN A 89 11.00 -10.39 3.09
N TRP A 90 11.49 -9.64 4.07
CA TRP A 90 10.87 -9.53 5.39
C TRP A 90 9.39 -9.18 5.27
N THR A 91 8.55 -10.08 5.77
CA THR A 91 7.10 -9.97 5.65
C THR A 91 6.45 -10.09 7.02
N PHE A 92 5.65 -9.08 7.36
CA PHE A 92 4.88 -9.05 8.60
C PHE A 92 3.40 -9.12 8.27
N SER A 93 2.65 -9.86 9.07
CA SER A 93 1.23 -10.03 8.83
C SER A 93 0.41 -9.90 10.10
N SER A 94 -0.82 -9.42 9.95
CA SER A 94 -1.82 -9.36 11.00
C SER A 94 -3.21 -9.73 10.45
N TYR A 95 -4.19 -9.81 11.34
CA TYR A 95 -5.57 -10.19 10.96
C TYR A 95 -5.60 -11.49 10.14
N GLU A 96 -4.83 -12.51 10.60
CA GLU A 96 -4.77 -13.83 9.97
C GLU A 96 -4.41 -13.78 8.46
N GLY A 97 -3.47 -12.90 8.09
CA GLY A 97 -3.01 -12.72 6.72
C GLY A 97 -3.85 -11.75 5.87
N HIS A 98 -4.86 -11.11 6.45
CA HIS A 98 -5.63 -10.10 5.73
C HIS A 98 -4.93 -8.73 5.63
N ALA A 99 -3.95 -8.47 6.48
CA ALA A 99 -3.08 -7.30 6.37
C ALA A 99 -1.61 -7.74 6.34
N ILE A 100 -0.87 -7.30 5.32
CA ILE A 100 0.52 -7.71 5.08
C ILE A 100 1.36 -6.49 4.74
N GLY A 101 2.56 -6.46 5.29
CA GLY A 101 3.58 -5.48 4.96
C GLY A 101 4.91 -6.14 4.65
N HIS A 102 5.62 -5.58 3.67
CA HIS A 102 6.97 -5.99 3.30
C HIS A 102 7.92 -4.87 3.65
N ALA A 103 8.98 -5.17 4.38
CA ALA A 103 10.01 -4.20 4.72
C ALA A 103 11.11 -4.18 3.66
N ASP A 104 11.71 -3.02 3.44
CA ASP A 104 12.86 -2.89 2.53
C ASP A 104 14.12 -3.52 3.14
N GLY A 105 14.10 -3.76 4.44
CA GLY A 105 15.13 -4.47 5.19
C GLY A 105 14.97 -4.32 6.70
N LEU A 106 15.83 -5.03 7.43
CA LEU A 106 16.08 -4.80 8.85
C LEU A 106 17.54 -4.42 9.03
N ILE A 107 17.81 -3.58 10.01
CA ILE A 107 19.19 -3.19 10.38
C ILE A 107 19.41 -3.63 11.81
N GLU A 108 20.53 -4.33 12.05
CA GLU A 108 21.01 -4.61 13.40
C GLU A 108 22.04 -3.57 13.82
N CYS A 109 21.79 -2.89 14.93
CA CYS A 109 22.66 -1.86 15.45
C CYS A 109 22.61 -1.88 17.00
N ASP A 110 23.75 -2.05 17.64
CA ASP A 110 23.91 -2.03 19.11
C ASP A 110 22.98 -2.99 19.89
N GLY A 111 22.58 -4.09 19.25
CA GLY A 111 21.68 -5.08 19.82
C GLY A 111 20.19 -4.81 19.57
N ASP A 112 19.86 -3.71 18.92
CA ASP A 112 18.52 -3.37 18.48
C ASP A 112 18.25 -3.79 17.03
N THR A 113 17.04 -4.22 16.76
CA THR A 113 16.53 -4.40 15.38
C THR A 113 15.76 -3.15 14.97
N ILE A 114 16.14 -2.57 13.84
CA ILE A 114 15.55 -1.35 13.28
C ILE A 114 14.90 -1.70 11.95
N LEU A 115 13.65 -1.29 11.74
CA LEU A 115 12.97 -1.41 10.45
C LEU A 115 13.60 -0.43 9.44
N LEU A 116 13.86 -0.86 8.22
CA LEU A 116 14.30 0.01 7.13
C LEU A 116 13.13 0.27 6.17
N GLU A 117 12.85 1.55 5.92
CA GLU A 117 11.86 1.99 4.92
C GLU A 117 12.50 3.03 4.00
N ILE A 118 12.54 2.74 2.70
CA ILE A 118 13.20 3.58 1.68
C ILE A 118 12.16 4.21 0.77
N LYS A 119 12.29 5.50 0.49
CA LYS A 119 11.43 6.21 -0.47
C LYS A 119 12.22 7.08 -1.44
N SER A 120 12.03 6.84 -2.75
CA SER A 120 12.54 7.73 -3.78
C SER A 120 11.59 8.92 -3.97
N MET A 121 12.12 10.13 -3.89
CA MET A 121 11.34 11.37 -3.99
C MET A 121 11.87 12.27 -5.11
N ASN A 122 10.98 13.10 -5.67
CA ASN A 122 11.44 14.25 -6.46
C ASN A 122 11.91 15.36 -5.53
N ASP A 123 12.64 16.32 -6.06
CA ASP A 123 13.26 17.40 -5.30
C ASP A 123 12.25 18.18 -4.43
N SER A 124 11.05 18.46 -4.93
CA SER A 124 10.01 19.17 -4.17
C SER A 124 9.54 18.41 -2.94
N LYS A 125 9.24 17.11 -3.09
CA LYS A 125 8.80 16.24 -1.97
C LYS A 125 9.95 15.98 -0.99
N PHE A 126 11.16 15.85 -1.50
CA PHE A 126 12.36 15.68 -0.66
C PHE A 126 12.56 16.88 0.26
N LYS A 127 12.55 18.10 -0.29
CA LYS A 127 12.65 19.34 0.50
C LYS A 127 11.50 19.54 1.49
N GLU A 128 10.29 19.13 1.13
CA GLU A 128 9.15 19.14 2.05
C GLU A 128 9.40 18.19 3.23
N CYS A 129 9.91 17.00 2.95
CA CYS A 129 10.28 16.01 3.96
C CYS A 129 11.43 16.51 4.85
N GLU A 130 12.48 17.05 4.26
CA GLU A 130 13.62 17.63 4.98
C GLU A 130 13.18 18.74 5.95
N LYS A 131 12.26 19.61 5.52
CA LYS A 131 11.74 20.71 6.33
C LYS A 131 10.85 20.28 7.49
N SER A 132 10.02 19.25 7.30
CA SER A 132 8.91 18.99 8.23
C SER A 132 8.89 17.56 8.79
N GLY A 133 9.84 16.71 8.38
CA GLY A 133 9.86 15.29 8.71
C GLY A 133 8.75 14.49 8.01
N VAL A 134 8.89 13.17 8.00
CA VAL A 134 7.96 12.26 7.33
C VAL A 134 6.55 12.32 7.95
N LYS A 135 6.46 12.50 9.26
CA LYS A 135 5.19 12.56 10.00
C LYS A 135 4.26 13.66 9.49
N PHE A 136 4.78 14.82 9.16
CA PHE A 136 3.97 15.98 8.76
C PHE A 136 3.91 16.18 7.25
N SER A 137 4.97 15.87 6.53
CA SER A 137 5.04 16.06 5.09
C SER A 137 4.39 14.91 4.31
N HIS A 138 4.55 13.66 4.78
CA HIS A 138 4.12 12.46 4.05
C HIS A 138 3.36 11.50 4.95
N ARG A 139 2.19 11.93 5.44
CA ARG A 139 1.34 11.17 6.37
C ARG A 139 1.10 9.70 5.97
N HIS A 140 1.01 9.43 4.67
CA HIS A 140 0.80 8.06 4.18
C HIS A 140 2.04 7.17 4.37
N TYR A 141 3.26 7.71 4.24
CA TYR A 141 4.49 6.96 4.56
C TYR A 141 4.63 6.77 6.07
N TYR A 142 4.34 7.82 6.85
CA TYR A 142 4.32 7.71 8.30
C TYR A 142 3.35 6.61 8.77
N GLY A 143 2.12 6.59 8.24
CA GLY A 143 1.13 5.54 8.54
C GLY A 143 1.61 4.15 8.10
N GLN A 144 2.27 4.00 6.95
CA GLN A 144 2.90 2.74 6.54
C GLN A 144 3.93 2.29 7.57
N ILE A 145 4.85 3.18 7.98
CA ILE A 145 5.90 2.89 8.96
C ILE A 145 5.27 2.46 10.29
N GLN A 146 4.33 3.23 10.85
CA GLN A 146 3.69 2.92 12.12
C GLN A 146 2.96 1.57 12.09
N PHE A 147 2.27 1.27 10.98
CA PHE A 147 1.59 -0.01 10.85
C PHE A 147 2.58 -1.18 10.74
N MET A 148 3.70 -0.99 10.04
CA MET A 148 4.78 -1.97 9.96
C MET A 148 5.45 -2.21 11.31
N LEU A 149 5.80 -1.14 12.05
CA LEU A 149 6.42 -1.23 13.36
C LEU A 149 5.54 -2.01 14.33
N GLY A 150 4.24 -1.72 14.38
CA GLY A 150 3.31 -2.43 15.25
C GLY A 150 3.13 -3.89 14.88
N MET A 151 3.07 -4.24 13.58
CA MET A 151 3.01 -5.65 13.15
C MET A 151 4.29 -6.41 13.46
N ALA A 152 5.45 -5.78 13.26
CA ALA A 152 6.76 -6.36 13.48
C ALA A 152 7.15 -6.40 14.98
N LYS A 153 6.49 -5.61 15.83
CA LYS A 153 6.86 -5.35 17.23
C LYS A 153 8.28 -4.79 17.35
N ILE A 154 8.60 -3.85 16.48
CA ILE A 154 9.88 -3.13 16.41
C ILE A 154 9.64 -1.69 16.85
N GLU A 155 10.51 -1.15 17.71
CA GLU A 155 10.32 0.15 18.35
C GLU A 155 10.69 1.34 17.46
N LYS A 156 11.51 1.12 16.43
CA LYS A 156 12.03 2.21 15.60
C LYS A 156 12.25 1.81 14.16
N CYS A 157 12.10 2.79 13.27
CA CYS A 157 12.38 2.67 11.84
C CYS A 157 13.43 3.70 11.43
N LEU A 158 14.41 3.28 10.63
CA LEU A 158 15.23 4.18 9.84
C LEU A 158 14.48 4.45 8.53
N PHE A 159 13.88 5.63 8.44
CA PHE A 159 13.31 6.11 7.19
C PHE A 159 14.39 6.79 6.36
N VAL A 160 14.55 6.37 5.10
CA VAL A 160 15.53 6.92 4.18
C VAL A 160 14.82 7.45 2.94
N ALA A 161 14.92 8.76 2.71
CA ALA A 161 14.48 9.38 1.47
C ALA A 161 15.67 9.62 0.54
N TYR A 162 15.51 9.21 -0.72
CA TYR A 162 16.49 9.44 -1.79
C TYR A 162 15.93 10.44 -2.79
N ASN A 163 16.66 11.54 -2.99
CA ASN A 163 16.29 12.54 -3.99
C ASN A 163 16.74 12.09 -5.40
N LYS A 164 15.80 11.60 -6.20
CA LYS A 164 16.08 11.09 -7.55
C LYS A 164 16.50 12.15 -8.58
N ASN A 165 16.52 13.43 -8.20
CA ASN A 165 16.95 14.51 -9.08
C ASN A 165 18.44 14.85 -8.95
N ASN A 166 19.01 14.68 -7.74
CA ASN A 166 20.40 15.06 -7.44
C ASN A 166 21.18 13.99 -6.66
N SER A 167 20.52 12.86 -6.32
CA SER A 167 21.12 11.75 -5.57
C SER A 167 21.44 12.05 -4.10
N ASP A 168 20.81 13.06 -3.49
CA ASP A 168 20.95 13.34 -2.06
C ASP A 168 20.16 12.36 -1.20
N TYR A 169 20.62 12.22 0.05
CA TYR A 169 20.01 11.39 1.09
C TYR A 169 19.46 12.25 2.23
N LEU A 170 18.30 11.86 2.72
CA LEU A 170 17.74 12.30 3.99
C LEU A 170 17.42 11.06 4.81
N SER A 171 17.80 11.04 6.09
CA SER A 171 17.41 10.00 7.01
C SER A 171 16.69 10.57 8.23
N GLU A 172 15.69 9.83 8.72
CA GLU A 172 14.92 10.18 9.91
C GLU A 172 14.69 8.91 10.74
N GLU A 173 14.99 8.96 12.05
CA GLU A 173 14.58 7.92 12.97
C GLU A 173 13.13 8.15 13.36
N VAL A 174 12.27 7.18 13.06
CA VAL A 174 10.84 7.23 13.37
C VAL A 174 10.55 6.23 14.49
N LEU A 175 10.17 6.74 15.65
CA LEU A 175 9.79 5.89 16.79
C LEU A 175 8.36 5.38 16.65
N PHE A 176 8.09 4.23 17.26
CA PHE A 176 6.75 3.67 17.33
C PHE A 176 5.80 4.61 18.08
N ASP A 177 4.65 4.88 17.48
CA ASP A 177 3.58 5.71 18.02
C ASP A 177 2.34 4.80 18.21
N GLU A 178 2.14 4.32 19.42
CA GLU A 178 1.05 3.41 19.76
C GLU A 178 -0.32 4.00 19.42
N PHE A 179 -0.51 5.32 19.63
CA PHE A 179 -1.77 5.97 19.32
C PHE A 179 -2.07 5.96 17.81
N GLU A 180 -1.07 6.27 16.99
CA GLU A 180 -1.22 6.19 15.53
C GLU A 180 -1.47 4.74 15.08
N TYR A 181 -0.76 3.78 15.66
CA TYR A 181 -0.95 2.37 15.33
C TYR A 181 -2.36 1.87 15.65
N GLU A 182 -2.92 2.22 16.82
CA GLU A 182 -4.29 1.86 17.19
C GLU A 182 -5.33 2.50 16.25
N ASN A 183 -5.11 3.74 15.80
CA ASN A 183 -5.95 4.38 14.79
C ASN A 183 -5.91 3.62 13.44
N LEU A 184 -4.73 3.19 13.03
CA LEU A 184 -4.56 2.40 11.80
C LEU A 184 -5.18 1.00 11.92
N LYS A 185 -5.09 0.35 13.08
CA LYS A 185 -5.79 -0.91 13.39
C LYS A 185 -7.30 -0.75 13.28
N SER A 186 -7.87 0.26 13.93
CA SER A 186 -9.31 0.55 13.89
C SER A 186 -9.78 0.76 12.44
N ARG A 187 -8.98 1.43 11.62
CA ARG A 187 -9.24 1.58 10.19
C ARG A 187 -9.26 0.24 9.45
N VAL A 188 -8.27 -0.63 9.69
CA VAL A 188 -8.23 -1.96 9.08
C VAL A 188 -9.45 -2.77 9.48
N GLU A 189 -9.84 -2.76 10.75
CA GLU A 189 -11.04 -3.44 11.27
C GLU A 189 -12.33 -2.91 10.63
N THR A 190 -12.42 -1.60 10.42
CA THR A 190 -13.54 -0.98 9.69
C THR A 190 -13.62 -1.50 8.26
N ILE A 191 -12.50 -1.63 7.56
CA ILE A 191 -12.43 -2.17 6.21
C ILE A 191 -12.81 -3.66 6.19
N LEU A 192 -12.26 -4.46 7.09
CA LEU A 192 -12.54 -5.89 7.20
C LEU A 192 -14.01 -6.16 7.53
N SER A 193 -14.63 -5.32 8.38
CA SER A 193 -16.06 -5.43 8.68
C SER A 193 -16.99 -5.02 7.53
N GLY A 194 -16.43 -4.54 6.40
CA GLY A 194 -17.20 -4.08 5.24
C GLY A 194 -17.80 -2.68 5.38
N ARG A 195 -17.43 -1.91 6.41
CA ARG A 195 -17.97 -0.58 6.72
C ARG A 195 -17.07 0.57 6.24
N ALA A 196 -16.15 0.30 5.33
CA ALA A 196 -15.25 1.31 4.78
C ALA A 196 -16.03 2.47 4.16
N ARG A 197 -15.53 3.69 4.33
CA ARG A 197 -16.17 4.93 3.88
C ARG A 197 -15.43 5.58 2.73
N LYS A 198 -16.19 6.24 1.86
CA LYS A 198 -15.63 7.14 0.84
C LYS A 198 -15.03 8.38 1.51
N VAL A 199 -13.91 8.86 0.98
CA VAL A 199 -13.27 10.10 1.46
C VAL A 199 -14.07 11.35 1.06
N SER A 200 -14.89 11.26 0.04
CA SER A 200 -15.73 12.35 -0.49
C SER A 200 -17.04 11.82 -1.05
N GLN A 201 -18.05 12.68 -1.13
CA GLN A 201 -19.30 12.45 -1.87
C GLN A 201 -19.24 13.02 -3.29
N ASP A 202 -18.17 13.72 -3.64
CA ASP A 202 -17.94 14.32 -4.95
C ASP A 202 -16.81 13.60 -5.68
N GLU A 203 -17.09 13.12 -6.89
CA GLU A 203 -16.08 12.48 -7.74
C GLU A 203 -14.98 13.44 -8.22
N ALA A 204 -15.27 14.74 -8.26
CA ALA A 204 -14.32 15.78 -8.63
C ALA A 204 -13.34 16.14 -7.51
N ASP A 205 -13.52 15.61 -6.30
CA ASP A 205 -12.59 15.82 -5.17
C ASP A 205 -11.14 15.44 -5.59
N TRP A 206 -10.21 16.31 -5.26
CA TRP A 206 -8.80 16.14 -5.64
C TRP A 206 -8.20 14.79 -5.14
N ARG A 207 -8.70 14.24 -4.03
CA ARG A 207 -8.29 12.94 -3.47
C ARG A 207 -8.78 11.76 -4.30
N CYS A 208 -9.84 11.96 -5.09
CA CYS A 208 -10.39 10.97 -6.02
C CYS A 208 -9.66 11.02 -7.37
N ARG A 209 -9.09 12.19 -7.74
CA ARG A 209 -8.31 12.32 -8.98
C ARG A 209 -7.06 11.45 -8.92
N GLY A 210 -6.88 10.60 -9.91
CA GLY A 210 -5.76 9.66 -9.96
C GLY A 210 -5.87 8.45 -9.01
N CYS A 211 -7.01 8.28 -8.35
CA CYS A 211 -7.28 7.09 -7.54
C CYS A 211 -7.39 5.84 -8.41
N PHE A 212 -6.61 4.81 -8.14
CA PHE A 212 -6.66 3.54 -8.89
C PHE A 212 -8.00 2.82 -8.80
N LYS A 213 -8.84 3.15 -7.83
CA LYS A 213 -10.19 2.58 -7.66
C LYS A 213 -11.31 3.50 -8.16
N PHE A 214 -10.96 4.56 -8.90
CA PHE A 214 -11.92 5.55 -9.38
C PHE A 214 -13.05 4.91 -10.19
N ASP A 215 -12.74 4.07 -11.19
CA ASP A 215 -13.74 3.44 -12.03
C ASP A 215 -14.64 2.47 -11.26
N ALA A 216 -14.08 1.73 -10.29
CA ALA A 216 -14.88 0.87 -9.42
C ALA A 216 -15.78 1.71 -8.50
N CYS A 217 -15.27 2.81 -7.94
CA CYS A 217 -15.95 3.64 -6.96
C CYS A 217 -17.06 4.52 -7.56
N TRP A 218 -16.81 5.13 -8.72
CA TRP A 218 -17.66 6.17 -9.30
C TRP A 218 -18.35 5.77 -10.60
N LYS A 219 -17.73 4.88 -11.40
CA LYS A 219 -18.28 4.43 -12.69
C LYS A 219 -18.91 3.04 -12.63
N GLY A 220 -19.01 2.44 -11.44
CA GLY A 220 -19.64 1.14 -11.28
C GLY A 220 -18.90 -0.04 -11.91
N LYS A 221 -17.59 0.10 -12.22
CA LYS A 221 -16.83 -0.99 -12.83
C LYS A 221 -16.84 -2.23 -11.94
N GLU A 222 -17.34 -3.33 -12.48
CA GLU A 222 -17.45 -4.60 -11.77
C GLU A 222 -16.12 -5.37 -11.78
N PRO A 223 -15.92 -6.30 -10.81
CA PRO A 223 -14.78 -7.21 -10.83
C PRO A 223 -14.91 -8.21 -11.97
N GLU A 224 -13.78 -8.66 -12.53
CA GLU A 224 -13.75 -9.66 -13.58
C GLU A 224 -14.33 -11.01 -13.13
N VAL A 225 -14.13 -11.35 -11.84
CA VAL A 225 -14.63 -12.58 -11.23
C VAL A 225 -15.60 -12.24 -10.10
N LYS A 226 -16.86 -12.65 -10.25
CA LYS A 226 -17.88 -12.56 -9.20
C LYS A 226 -17.66 -13.71 -8.21
N SER A 227 -17.12 -13.41 -7.04
CA SER A 227 -16.77 -14.36 -5.99
C SER A 227 -17.26 -13.90 -4.62
N LYS A 228 -17.13 -14.73 -3.58
CA LYS A 228 -17.39 -14.32 -2.20
C LYS A 228 -16.59 -13.04 -1.84
N ARG A 229 -15.33 -12.97 -2.22
CA ARG A 229 -14.45 -11.83 -1.94
C ARG A 229 -15.02 -10.52 -2.47
N THR A 230 -15.58 -10.53 -3.67
CA THR A 230 -16.12 -9.33 -4.35
C THR A 230 -17.57 -9.03 -3.99
N CYS A 231 -18.22 -9.90 -3.20
CA CYS A 231 -19.63 -9.80 -2.84
C CYS A 231 -19.84 -8.99 -1.54
N ALA A 232 -20.85 -8.11 -1.53
CA ALA A 232 -21.23 -7.34 -0.34
C ALA A 232 -21.69 -8.21 0.85
N ASN A 233 -22.27 -9.38 0.57
CA ASN A 233 -22.80 -10.30 1.58
C ASN A 233 -21.74 -11.24 2.17
N ALA A 234 -20.46 -11.00 1.89
CA ALA A 234 -19.39 -11.83 2.42
C ALA A 234 -18.37 -10.98 3.18
N LYS A 235 -17.82 -11.58 4.22
CA LYS A 235 -16.79 -11.01 5.09
C LYS A 235 -15.56 -11.91 5.10
N PRO A 236 -14.37 -11.35 5.31
CA PRO A 236 -13.18 -12.16 5.53
C PRO A 236 -13.35 -12.97 6.81
N SER A 237 -12.87 -14.20 6.78
CA SER A 237 -12.85 -15.12 7.92
C SER A 237 -11.42 -15.41 8.34
N LYS A 238 -11.25 -16.31 9.30
CA LYS A 238 -9.94 -16.86 9.65
C LYS A 238 -9.27 -17.51 8.42
N HIS A 239 -7.94 -17.47 8.36
CA HIS A 239 -7.14 -18.11 7.30
C HIS A 239 -7.27 -17.50 5.89
N GLY A 240 -7.64 -16.22 5.77
CA GLY A 240 -7.73 -15.54 4.47
C GLY A 240 -8.94 -15.95 3.62
N GLU A 241 -9.85 -16.76 4.15
CA GLU A 241 -11.07 -17.18 3.49
C GLU A 241 -12.20 -16.16 3.63
N TRP A 242 -13.23 -16.31 2.81
CA TRP A 242 -14.43 -15.47 2.82
C TRP A 242 -15.67 -16.28 3.13
N VAL A 243 -16.42 -15.86 4.14
CA VAL A 243 -17.68 -16.45 4.54
C VAL A 243 -18.84 -15.58 4.05
N CYS A 244 -19.83 -16.22 3.45
CA CYS A 244 -21.03 -15.53 2.99
C CYS A 244 -22.13 -15.66 4.04
N ASP A 245 -22.69 -14.54 4.50
CA ASP A 245 -23.78 -14.49 5.48
C ASP A 245 -25.07 -15.17 4.96
N LYS A 246 -25.19 -15.39 3.64
CA LYS A 246 -26.31 -16.09 2.99
C LYS A 246 -26.03 -17.56 2.66
N GLY A 247 -24.92 -18.13 3.14
CA GLY A 247 -24.57 -19.53 2.95
C GLY A 247 -24.21 -19.95 1.52
N CYS A 248 -23.86 -18.98 0.63
CA CYS A 248 -23.53 -19.29 -0.76
C CYS A 248 -22.28 -20.17 -0.87
N GLN A 249 -22.34 -21.16 -1.76
CA GLN A 249 -21.21 -21.97 -2.24
C GLN A 249 -20.43 -21.21 -3.33
N GLU A 250 -19.54 -21.85 -4.08
CA GLU A 250 -18.64 -21.22 -5.07
C GLU A 250 -19.36 -20.51 -6.22
N SER A 251 -20.51 -21.00 -6.68
CA SER A 251 -21.33 -20.37 -7.73
C SER A 251 -22.53 -19.66 -7.10
N CYS A 252 -22.40 -18.39 -6.83
CA CYS A 252 -23.44 -17.60 -6.17
C CYS A 252 -24.33 -16.86 -7.17
N THR A 253 -25.59 -17.27 -7.30
CA THR A 253 -26.63 -16.56 -8.08
C THR A 253 -27.08 -15.25 -7.42
N ASN A 254 -26.79 -15.07 -6.13
CA ASN A 254 -27.18 -13.91 -5.32
C ASN A 254 -26.02 -12.93 -5.08
N TRP A 255 -25.03 -12.90 -5.98
CA TRP A 255 -23.94 -11.96 -5.88
C TRP A 255 -24.46 -10.51 -5.88
N THR A 256 -24.02 -9.74 -4.89
CA THR A 256 -24.35 -8.32 -4.75
C THR A 256 -23.05 -7.55 -4.77
N ARG A 257 -23.02 -6.52 -5.60
CA ARG A 257 -21.85 -5.62 -5.68
C ARG A 257 -21.57 -5.00 -4.32
N TYR A 258 -20.31 -4.98 -3.91
CA TYR A 258 -19.88 -4.25 -2.72
C TYR A 258 -19.88 -2.74 -2.99
N GLU A 259 -20.49 -1.98 -2.10
CA GLU A 259 -20.48 -0.51 -2.11
C GLU A 259 -20.00 0.00 -0.74
N PRO A 260 -18.93 0.79 -0.71
CA PRO A 260 -18.51 1.49 0.51
C PRO A 260 -19.59 2.47 0.97
N LEU A 261 -19.62 2.73 2.26
CA LEU A 261 -20.52 3.73 2.83
C LEU A 261 -20.18 5.12 2.29
N ALA A 262 -21.20 5.97 2.15
CA ALA A 262 -20.99 7.38 1.89
C ALA A 262 -20.18 8.03 3.03
N LYS A 263 -19.49 9.13 2.75
CA LYS A 263 -18.92 9.96 3.81
C LYS A 263 -20.07 10.49 4.67
N ASP A 264 -19.89 10.45 6.00
CA ASP A 264 -20.89 11.07 6.89
C ASP A 264 -21.05 12.55 6.57
N SER A 265 -22.31 12.99 6.51
CA SER A 265 -22.65 14.40 6.23
C SER A 265 -22.36 15.33 7.41
N SER A 266 -21.82 14.78 8.51
CA SER A 266 -21.56 15.48 9.77
C SER A 266 -20.05 15.46 10.06
N ILE A 267 -19.36 16.45 9.58
CA ILE A 267 -18.31 17.25 10.23
C ILE A 267 -17.89 18.35 9.27
#